data_213b5a92666c9e70793f32d415a39bde
#
_entry.id   213b5a92666c9e70793f32d415a39bde
#
_cell.length_a   1.000
_cell.length_b   1.000
_cell.length_c   1.000
_cell.angle_alpha   90.00
_cell.angle_beta   90.00
_cell.angle_gamma   90.00
#
_symmetry.space_group_name_H-M   'P 1'
#
loop_
_entity.id
_entity.type
_entity.pdbx_description
1 polymer ?
#
loop_
_entity_poly.entity_id
_entity_poly.type
_entity_poly.pdbx_seq_one_letter_code
_entity_poly.pdbx_strand_id
1 'polypeptide(L)'
;TLLVSLTIIFLIVIVTLYPIASFVHVKLSVTTLIALTVCLIPTTIGGLLSAIGIAGMDRVTRFNVIAMSGKAVEASGDVDTMILDKTGTITFGNRMAAKFLPVNGVSLEELTENAVLTSLKDETPEGKSIIRLAEEQEDKDFMTPAEMTFVEFTAQTRMSGVDFPTGKIIRKGATDAVIDYIQQQGGGVPNDLKIITDEISSVGGTPLVVSEDSKILGVIYLKDTIKPGLVERFARLREMGIKTIMCTGDNPLTAATIAQEAGVDSYIAECKPEDKIKAIKVEQNDGKVVAMTGDGTNDAPALAQADVGIAMNSGTSAAKEAANMVDLDSDPTKILDIVEIGKQLLIARGALTTFSIANDIAKYFAIIPAMFMLAIPQIHVLNIMNLATPSSAILSALIFNAIIIPLLIPLAMKGVKYKPQHSDKMLTHNMLVYGLGGVIAPFIGIKIIDLIIAPLLHMIGL
;
A
#
# COMPACT_ATOMS: atom_id res chain seq x y z
N THR A 1 17.46 -1.04 16.87
CA THR A 1 18.42 -0.40 17.82
C THR A 1 17.93 -0.42 19.26
N LEU A 2 16.73 0.10 19.58
CA LEU A 2 16.18 0.16 20.95
C LEU A 2 16.19 -1.19 21.67
N LEU A 3 15.68 -2.28 21.04
CA LEU A 3 15.67 -3.60 21.63
C LEU A 3 17.06 -4.12 21.97
N VAL A 4 18.01 -3.93 21.08
CA VAL A 4 19.42 -4.34 21.31
C VAL A 4 20.04 -3.55 22.45
N SER A 5 19.82 -2.23 22.48
CA SER A 5 20.34 -1.38 23.58
C SER A 5 19.76 -1.78 24.93
N LEU A 6 18.44 -2.03 25.02
CA LEU A 6 17.80 -2.51 26.25
C LEU A 6 18.32 -3.88 26.67
N THR A 7 18.49 -4.81 25.74
CA THR A 7 19.03 -6.13 26.02
C THR A 7 20.43 -6.05 26.59
N ILE A 8 21.29 -5.21 26.03
CA ILE A 8 22.66 -4.98 26.54
C ILE A 8 22.61 -4.42 27.97
N ILE A 9 21.78 -3.39 28.21
CA ILE A 9 21.63 -2.80 29.55
C ILE A 9 21.19 -3.86 30.55
N PHE A 10 20.19 -4.68 30.21
CA PHE A 10 19.68 -5.74 31.08
C PHE A 10 20.71 -6.84 31.36
N LEU A 11 21.51 -7.22 30.34
CA LEU A 11 22.61 -8.15 30.52
C LEU A 11 23.69 -7.58 31.45
N ILE A 12 24.03 -6.31 31.34
CA ILE A 12 24.99 -5.64 32.23
C ILE A 12 24.46 -5.69 33.69
N VAL A 13 23.17 -5.39 33.88
CA VAL A 13 22.54 -5.48 35.23
C VAL A 13 22.64 -6.90 35.78
N ILE A 14 22.29 -7.93 35.00
CA ILE A 14 22.33 -9.33 35.44
C ILE A 14 23.77 -9.76 35.81
N VAL A 15 24.74 -9.40 34.96
CA VAL A 15 26.16 -9.73 35.22
C VAL A 15 26.67 -9.04 36.48
N THR A 16 26.27 -7.78 36.76
CA THR A 16 26.66 -7.04 37.97
C THR A 16 25.99 -7.55 39.23
N LEU A 17 24.85 -8.25 39.13
CA LEU A 17 24.20 -8.85 40.30
C LEU A 17 25.05 -9.91 40.97
N TYR A 18 25.88 -10.69 40.25
CA TYR A 18 26.73 -11.72 40.83
C TYR A 18 27.81 -11.16 41.77
N PRO A 19 28.66 -10.20 41.36
CA PRO A 19 29.63 -9.61 42.28
C PRO A 19 28.97 -8.85 43.44
N ILE A 20 27.84 -8.20 43.25
CA ILE A 20 27.06 -7.52 44.28
C ILE A 20 26.58 -8.57 45.32
N ALA A 21 25.98 -9.64 44.87
CA ALA A 21 25.53 -10.73 45.75
C ALA A 21 26.66 -11.37 46.54
N SER A 22 27.80 -11.61 45.87
CA SER A 22 29.00 -12.12 46.54
C SER A 22 29.54 -11.14 47.63
N PHE A 23 29.53 -9.85 47.33
CA PHE A 23 29.95 -8.81 48.28
C PHE A 23 29.06 -8.75 49.53
N VAL A 24 27.73 -8.94 49.38
CA VAL A 24 26.78 -8.94 50.49
C VAL A 24 26.49 -10.36 51.05
N HIS A 25 27.34 -11.33 50.68
CA HIS A 25 27.22 -12.73 51.12
C HIS A 25 25.92 -13.47 50.76
N VAL A 26 25.23 -13.04 49.70
CA VAL A 26 24.06 -13.75 49.14
C VAL A 26 24.54 -14.81 48.16
N LYS A 27 24.19 -16.05 48.36
CA LYS A 27 24.54 -17.14 47.43
C LYS A 27 23.58 -17.15 46.26
N LEU A 28 24.09 -16.84 45.05
CA LEU A 28 23.36 -17.00 43.79
C LEU A 28 23.81 -18.29 43.11
N SER A 29 22.87 -19.16 42.81
CA SER A 29 23.13 -20.37 42.01
C SER A 29 23.17 -19.99 40.51
N VAL A 30 23.85 -20.79 39.68
CA VAL A 30 23.84 -20.66 38.22
C VAL A 30 22.40 -20.77 37.71
N THR A 31 21.59 -21.64 38.28
CA THR A 31 20.17 -21.80 37.93
C THR A 31 19.38 -20.51 38.17
N THR A 32 19.63 -19.84 39.28
CA THR A 32 19.01 -18.51 39.57
C THR A 32 19.42 -17.45 38.55
N LEU A 33 20.70 -17.40 38.15
CA LEU A 33 21.17 -16.45 37.16
C LEU A 33 20.56 -16.72 35.78
N ILE A 34 20.42 -17.98 35.37
CA ILE A 34 19.72 -18.37 34.14
C ILE A 34 18.26 -17.96 34.18
N ALA A 35 17.56 -18.25 35.27
CA ALA A 35 16.16 -17.89 35.45
C ALA A 35 15.95 -16.36 35.40
N LEU A 36 16.83 -15.59 36.04
CA LEU A 36 16.86 -14.15 35.98
C LEU A 36 17.08 -13.65 34.56
N THR A 37 18.03 -14.24 33.82
CA THR A 37 18.30 -13.87 32.42
C THR A 37 17.04 -14.06 31.58
N VAL A 38 16.35 -15.19 31.69
CA VAL A 38 15.12 -15.46 30.94
C VAL A 38 13.98 -14.51 31.35
N CYS A 39 13.91 -14.18 32.65
CA CYS A 39 12.85 -13.33 33.18
C CYS A 39 13.00 -11.85 32.84
N LEU A 40 14.24 -11.35 32.79
CA LEU A 40 14.55 -9.92 32.68
C LEU A 40 14.90 -9.48 31.26
N ILE A 41 15.29 -10.38 30.36
CA ILE A 41 15.46 -10.03 28.94
C ILE A 41 14.10 -9.69 28.33
N PRO A 42 14.00 -8.64 27.47
CA PRO A 42 12.75 -8.19 26.88
C PRO A 42 12.24 -9.14 25.78
N THR A 43 11.89 -10.38 26.12
CA THR A 43 11.39 -11.40 25.20
C THR A 43 9.98 -11.08 24.69
N THR A 44 9.19 -10.35 25.47
CA THR A 44 7.82 -9.95 25.16
C THR A 44 7.74 -9.17 23.87
N ILE A 45 8.65 -8.21 23.66
CA ILE A 45 8.67 -7.34 22.45
C ILE A 45 8.86 -8.18 21.18
N GLY A 46 9.80 -9.15 21.20
CA GLY A 46 10.09 -9.98 20.02
C GLY A 46 8.87 -10.76 19.52
N GLY A 47 8.12 -11.39 20.44
CA GLY A 47 6.90 -12.12 20.10
C GLY A 47 5.77 -11.22 19.60
N LEU A 48 5.58 -10.07 20.24
CA LEU A 48 4.53 -9.11 19.87
C LEU A 48 4.78 -8.46 18.51
N LEU A 49 6.03 -8.13 18.17
CA LEU A 49 6.36 -7.55 16.86
C LEU A 49 5.99 -8.49 15.70
N SER A 50 6.26 -9.79 15.87
CA SER A 50 5.87 -10.79 14.87
C SER A 50 4.34 -10.90 14.73
N ALA A 51 3.63 -10.92 15.86
CA ALA A 51 2.16 -10.97 15.87
C ALA A 51 1.52 -9.74 15.21
N ILE A 52 2.06 -8.53 15.45
CA ILE A 52 1.60 -7.29 14.82
C ILE A 52 1.81 -7.36 13.31
N GLY A 53 2.99 -7.83 12.85
CA GLY A 53 3.28 -7.98 11.42
C GLY A 53 2.30 -8.94 10.71
N ILE A 54 2.01 -10.10 11.33
CA ILE A 54 1.04 -11.07 10.80
C ILE A 54 -0.38 -10.46 10.76
N ALA A 55 -0.79 -9.77 11.83
CA ALA A 55 -2.08 -9.11 11.89
C ALA A 55 -2.21 -8.01 10.81
N GLY A 56 -1.12 -7.31 10.51
CA GLY A 56 -1.06 -6.33 9.42
C GLY A 56 -1.31 -6.96 8.06
N MET A 57 -0.62 -8.07 7.77
CA MET A 57 -0.82 -8.81 6.52
C MET A 57 -2.26 -9.33 6.38
N ASP A 58 -2.84 -9.90 7.44
CA ASP A 58 -4.24 -10.34 7.43
C ASP A 58 -5.21 -9.19 7.13
N ARG A 59 -4.96 -8.01 7.70
CA ARG A 59 -5.82 -6.84 7.48
C ARG A 59 -5.77 -6.35 6.03
N VAL A 60 -4.59 -6.16 5.45
CA VAL A 60 -4.49 -5.70 4.05
C VAL A 60 -5.04 -6.73 3.08
N THR A 61 -4.95 -8.03 3.40
CA THR A 61 -5.54 -9.11 2.60
C THR A 61 -7.07 -9.00 2.55
N ARG A 62 -7.72 -8.56 3.62
CA ARG A 62 -9.18 -8.31 3.63
C ARG A 62 -9.62 -7.17 2.71
N PHE A 63 -8.69 -6.31 2.32
CA PHE A 63 -8.89 -5.26 1.31
C PHE A 63 -8.40 -5.69 -0.08
N ASN A 64 -8.24 -7.00 -0.32
CA ASN A 64 -7.72 -7.56 -1.56
C ASN A 64 -6.30 -7.06 -1.92
N VAL A 65 -5.45 -6.87 -0.91
CA VAL A 65 -4.03 -6.54 -1.10
C VAL A 65 -3.18 -7.64 -0.47
N ILE A 66 -2.28 -8.21 -1.25
CA ILE A 66 -1.30 -9.19 -0.76
C ILE A 66 -0.02 -8.46 -0.40
N ALA A 67 0.40 -8.52 0.86
CA ALA A 67 1.69 -8.01 1.32
C ALA A 67 2.69 -9.16 1.45
N MET A 68 3.90 -8.96 0.95
CA MET A 68 4.99 -9.95 0.99
C MET A 68 5.61 -10.06 2.40
N SER A 69 5.43 -9.04 3.25
CA SER A 69 5.90 -9.03 4.63
C SER A 69 5.12 -8.06 5.51
N GLY A 70 5.03 -8.35 6.81
CA GLY A 70 4.46 -7.41 7.78
C GLY A 70 5.25 -6.10 7.88
N LYS A 71 6.55 -6.12 7.58
CA LYS A 71 7.40 -4.92 7.53
C LYS A 71 6.98 -3.96 6.42
N ALA A 72 6.56 -4.47 5.26
CA ALA A 72 6.06 -3.64 4.16
C ALA A 72 4.76 -2.92 4.56
N VAL A 73 3.84 -3.64 5.24
CA VAL A 73 2.59 -3.03 5.75
C VAL A 73 2.88 -1.97 6.81
N GLU A 74 3.84 -2.21 7.67
CA GLU A 74 4.25 -1.24 8.68
C GLU A 74 4.86 0.02 8.04
N ALA A 75 5.77 -0.15 7.06
CA ALA A 75 6.39 0.96 6.34
C ALA A 75 5.36 1.84 5.61
N SER A 76 4.24 1.26 5.16
CA SER A 76 3.17 2.03 4.51
C SER A 76 2.55 3.09 5.44
N GLY A 77 2.60 2.88 6.76
CA GLY A 77 2.12 3.86 7.74
C GLY A 77 3.00 5.11 7.87
N ASP A 78 4.25 5.02 7.48
CA ASP A 78 5.23 6.11 7.53
C ASP A 78 5.38 6.82 6.18
N VAL A 79 4.60 6.46 5.15
CA VAL A 79 4.70 7.06 3.81
C VAL A 79 4.45 8.56 3.85
N ASP A 80 5.42 9.33 3.33
CA ASP A 80 5.36 10.78 3.17
C ASP A 80 5.07 11.19 1.72
N THR A 81 5.58 10.42 0.76
CA THR A 81 5.42 10.71 -0.67
C THR A 81 4.97 9.45 -1.42
N MET A 82 3.98 9.61 -2.26
CA MET A 82 3.47 8.57 -3.15
C MET A 82 3.73 8.94 -4.60
N ILE A 83 4.50 8.10 -5.30
CA ILE A 83 4.76 8.22 -6.72
C ILE A 83 3.86 7.23 -7.46
N LEU A 84 3.10 7.74 -8.44
CA LEU A 84 2.12 6.97 -9.18
C LEU A 84 2.49 6.93 -10.67
N ASP A 85 2.50 5.76 -11.27
CA ASP A 85 2.45 5.68 -12.73
C ASP A 85 1.09 6.18 -13.23
N LYS A 86 1.05 6.72 -14.45
CA LYS A 86 -0.22 7.13 -15.07
C LYS A 86 -1.00 5.93 -15.57
N THR A 87 -0.39 5.17 -16.47
CA THR A 87 -1.05 4.14 -17.28
C THR A 87 -1.37 2.91 -16.43
N GLY A 88 -2.61 2.40 -16.52
CA GLY A 88 -3.04 1.26 -15.73
C GLY A 88 -3.20 1.53 -14.23
N THR A 89 -2.63 2.61 -13.71
CA THR A 89 -2.71 3.02 -12.30
C THR A 89 -3.70 4.16 -12.10
N ILE A 90 -3.40 5.39 -12.52
CA ILE A 90 -4.33 6.54 -12.45
C ILE A 90 -5.43 6.41 -13.49
N THR A 91 -5.06 5.96 -14.67
CA THR A 91 -5.99 5.70 -15.78
C THR A 91 -6.23 4.20 -15.93
N PHE A 92 -7.25 3.83 -16.71
CA PHE A 92 -7.50 2.42 -17.02
C PHE A 92 -6.41 1.80 -17.91
N GLY A 93 -5.56 2.62 -18.54
CA GLY A 93 -4.58 2.18 -19.52
C GLY A 93 -5.20 1.79 -20.87
N ASN A 94 -6.52 1.87 -20.98
CA ASN A 94 -7.29 1.62 -22.18
C ASN A 94 -7.77 2.95 -22.73
N ARG A 95 -7.57 3.15 -24.03
CA ARG A 95 -8.04 4.35 -24.70
C ARG A 95 -9.53 4.23 -24.99
N MET A 96 -10.35 5.04 -24.35
CA MET A 96 -11.80 5.01 -24.46
C MET A 96 -12.28 6.12 -25.39
N ALA A 97 -13.34 5.86 -26.17
CA ALA A 97 -13.96 6.85 -27.03
C ALA A 97 -14.55 8.01 -26.19
N ALA A 98 -14.16 9.23 -26.52
CA ALA A 98 -14.58 10.44 -25.83
C ALA A 98 -15.46 11.33 -26.69
N LYS A 99 -15.22 11.38 -28.01
CA LYS A 99 -16.00 12.19 -28.94
C LYS A 99 -15.93 11.63 -30.36
N PHE A 100 -17.00 11.87 -31.13
CA PHE A 100 -17.01 11.75 -32.59
C PHE A 100 -16.87 13.15 -33.21
N LEU A 101 -15.92 13.32 -34.13
CA LEU A 101 -15.59 14.60 -34.75
C LEU A 101 -15.69 14.42 -36.28
N PRO A 102 -16.85 14.78 -36.90
CA PRO A 102 -17.01 14.66 -38.34
C PRO A 102 -16.16 15.66 -39.07
N VAL A 103 -15.67 15.31 -40.29
CA VAL A 103 -15.05 16.25 -41.20
C VAL A 103 -16.09 17.10 -41.94
N ASN A 104 -15.68 18.22 -42.53
CA ASN A 104 -16.58 19.13 -43.24
C ASN A 104 -17.45 18.40 -44.29
N GLY A 105 -18.76 18.59 -44.18
CA GLY A 105 -19.74 18.00 -45.10
C GLY A 105 -20.24 16.63 -44.74
N VAL A 106 -19.88 16.10 -43.54
CA VAL A 106 -20.36 14.84 -42.97
C VAL A 106 -21.18 15.13 -41.71
N SER A 107 -22.32 14.46 -41.55
CA SER A 107 -23.11 14.57 -40.33
C SER A 107 -22.52 13.77 -39.20
N LEU A 108 -22.81 14.15 -37.93
CA LEU A 108 -22.40 13.41 -36.78
C LEU A 108 -23.04 12.00 -36.78
N GLU A 109 -24.30 11.89 -37.20
CA GLU A 109 -25.04 10.63 -37.29
C GLU A 109 -24.36 9.67 -38.29
N GLU A 110 -23.98 10.15 -39.50
CA GLU A 110 -23.27 9.35 -40.51
C GLU A 110 -21.93 8.81 -39.97
N LEU A 111 -21.17 9.64 -39.25
CA LEU A 111 -19.92 9.20 -38.63
C LEU A 111 -20.15 8.18 -37.51
N THR A 112 -21.11 8.45 -36.62
CA THR A 112 -21.39 7.61 -35.45
C THR A 112 -21.87 6.22 -35.89
N GLU A 113 -22.82 6.12 -36.82
CA GLU A 113 -23.30 4.84 -37.34
C GLU A 113 -22.15 4.01 -37.95
N ASN A 114 -21.31 4.61 -38.78
CA ASN A 114 -20.20 3.89 -39.41
C ASN A 114 -19.11 3.51 -38.40
N ALA A 115 -18.86 4.33 -37.38
CA ALA A 115 -17.94 4.02 -36.30
C ALA A 115 -18.44 2.82 -35.46
N VAL A 116 -19.75 2.76 -35.18
CA VAL A 116 -20.38 1.63 -34.48
C VAL A 116 -20.30 0.37 -35.33
N LEU A 117 -20.66 0.40 -36.60
CA LEU A 117 -20.62 -0.78 -37.49
C LEU A 117 -19.22 -1.43 -37.52
N THR A 118 -18.15 -0.63 -37.53
CA THR A 118 -16.76 -1.14 -37.46
C THR A 118 -16.37 -1.70 -36.10
N SER A 119 -17.16 -1.46 -35.05
CA SER A 119 -16.86 -1.81 -33.67
C SER A 119 -17.74 -2.94 -33.10
N LEU A 120 -18.85 -3.32 -33.76
CA LEU A 120 -19.83 -4.31 -33.25
C LEU A 120 -19.26 -5.70 -32.91
N LYS A 121 -18.18 -6.12 -33.58
CA LYS A 121 -17.47 -7.38 -33.30
C LYS A 121 -16.06 -7.14 -32.71
N ASP A 122 -15.74 -5.91 -32.38
CA ASP A 122 -14.47 -5.52 -31.77
C ASP A 122 -14.59 -5.69 -30.24
N GLU A 123 -14.04 -6.81 -29.73
CA GLU A 123 -14.09 -7.11 -28.29
C GLU A 123 -13.10 -6.32 -27.45
N THR A 124 -12.28 -5.49 -28.07
CA THR A 124 -11.33 -4.63 -27.33
C THR A 124 -12.09 -3.60 -26.47
N PRO A 125 -11.47 -3.10 -25.38
CA PRO A 125 -12.05 -2.03 -24.59
C PRO A 125 -12.34 -0.76 -25.43
N GLU A 126 -11.47 -0.46 -26.40
CA GLU A 126 -11.65 0.63 -27.35
C GLU A 126 -12.93 0.45 -28.19
N GLY A 127 -13.10 -0.73 -28.80
CA GLY A 127 -14.26 -1.06 -29.61
C GLY A 127 -15.57 -0.96 -28.82
N LYS A 128 -15.61 -1.56 -27.64
CA LYS A 128 -16.77 -1.48 -26.73
C LYS A 128 -17.09 -0.05 -26.30
N SER A 129 -16.08 0.78 -26.11
CA SER A 129 -16.27 2.18 -25.71
C SER A 129 -16.88 3.04 -26.83
N ILE A 130 -16.59 2.72 -28.10
CA ILE A 130 -17.17 3.40 -29.26
C ILE A 130 -18.68 3.15 -29.32
N ILE A 131 -19.10 1.89 -29.13
CA ILE A 131 -20.52 1.52 -29.11
C ILE A 131 -21.23 2.22 -27.97
N ARG A 132 -20.68 2.11 -26.75
CA ARG A 132 -21.24 2.75 -25.56
C ARG A 132 -21.41 4.26 -25.71
N LEU A 133 -20.39 4.95 -26.26
CA LEU A 133 -20.45 6.40 -26.49
C LEU A 133 -21.56 6.75 -27.48
N ALA A 134 -21.75 5.94 -28.54
CA ALA A 134 -22.81 6.14 -29.52
C ALA A 134 -24.21 5.90 -28.90
N GLU A 135 -24.39 4.85 -28.12
CA GLU A 135 -25.63 4.54 -27.39
C GLU A 135 -26.00 5.67 -26.43
N GLU A 136 -25.03 6.21 -25.70
CA GLU A 136 -25.22 7.35 -24.76
C GLU A 136 -25.60 8.65 -25.50
N GLN A 137 -25.10 8.88 -26.72
CA GLN A 137 -25.38 10.09 -27.51
C GLN A 137 -26.69 10.03 -28.27
N GLU A 138 -27.08 8.87 -28.78
CA GLU A 138 -28.26 8.70 -29.64
C GLU A 138 -29.45 8.10 -28.91
N ASP A 139 -29.28 7.68 -27.64
CA ASP A 139 -30.34 7.01 -26.83
C ASP A 139 -31.00 5.83 -27.56
N LYS A 140 -30.21 5.06 -28.31
CA LYS A 140 -30.63 3.88 -29.03
C LYS A 140 -29.62 2.73 -28.97
N ASP A 141 -30.11 1.49 -29.00
CA ASP A 141 -29.31 0.29 -29.14
C ASP A 141 -28.96 0.04 -30.62
N PHE A 142 -27.73 -0.34 -30.89
CA PHE A 142 -27.29 -0.71 -32.23
C PHE A 142 -27.29 -2.22 -32.43
N MET A 143 -28.01 -2.67 -33.44
CA MET A 143 -28.06 -4.09 -33.79
C MET A 143 -27.03 -4.46 -34.85
N THR A 144 -26.45 -5.66 -34.72
CA THR A 144 -25.53 -6.18 -35.74
C THR A 144 -26.30 -6.57 -36.99
N PRO A 145 -26.00 -6.00 -38.17
CA PRO A 145 -26.61 -6.44 -39.42
C PRO A 145 -26.32 -7.91 -39.72
N ALA A 146 -27.29 -8.61 -40.29
CA ALA A 146 -27.20 -10.06 -40.51
C ALA A 146 -26.14 -10.48 -41.52
N GLU A 147 -25.81 -9.60 -42.47
CA GLU A 147 -24.88 -9.89 -43.56
C GLU A 147 -23.76 -8.87 -43.63
N MET A 148 -22.72 -9.03 -42.77
CA MET A 148 -21.48 -8.28 -42.84
C MET A 148 -20.27 -9.16 -42.50
N THR A 149 -19.16 -8.92 -43.19
CA THR A 149 -17.87 -9.57 -42.92
C THR A 149 -16.98 -8.60 -42.13
N PHE A 150 -16.60 -8.98 -40.91
CA PHE A 150 -15.72 -8.18 -40.09
C PHE A 150 -14.25 -8.38 -40.50
N VAL A 151 -13.51 -7.29 -40.64
CA VAL A 151 -12.07 -7.26 -40.91
C VAL A 151 -11.35 -6.88 -39.62
N GLU A 152 -10.62 -7.84 -39.06
CA GLU A 152 -9.89 -7.67 -37.81
C GLU A 152 -8.70 -6.72 -37.98
N PHE A 153 -8.34 -6.03 -36.89
CA PHE A 153 -7.16 -5.17 -36.83
C PHE A 153 -5.89 -6.02 -36.95
N THR A 154 -4.96 -5.60 -37.81
CA THR A 154 -3.61 -6.18 -37.87
C THR A 154 -2.55 -5.08 -37.72
N ALA A 155 -1.37 -5.44 -37.19
CA ALA A 155 -0.25 -4.50 -37.07
C ALA A 155 0.28 -4.02 -38.44
N GLN A 156 0.06 -4.80 -39.51
CA GLN A 156 0.47 -4.45 -40.87
C GLN A 156 -0.47 -3.43 -41.49
N THR A 157 -1.79 -3.66 -41.41
CA THR A 157 -2.78 -2.76 -42.01
C THR A 157 -3.09 -1.57 -41.12
N ARG A 158 -2.95 -1.72 -39.80
CA ARG A 158 -3.32 -0.73 -38.79
C ARG A 158 -4.74 -0.20 -38.92
N MET A 159 -5.63 -1.04 -39.46
CA MET A 159 -7.05 -0.79 -39.69
C MET A 159 -7.87 -2.01 -39.35
N SER A 160 -9.11 -1.77 -38.95
CA SER A 160 -10.19 -2.78 -38.86
C SER A 160 -11.41 -2.25 -39.60
N GLY A 161 -12.42 -3.07 -39.80
CA GLY A 161 -13.62 -2.59 -40.48
C GLY A 161 -14.63 -3.68 -40.81
N VAL A 162 -15.55 -3.34 -41.71
CA VAL A 162 -16.58 -4.24 -42.17
C VAL A 162 -16.78 -4.12 -43.69
N ASP A 163 -17.05 -5.24 -44.35
CA ASP A 163 -17.38 -5.36 -45.75
C ASP A 163 -18.83 -5.88 -45.86
N PHE A 164 -19.64 -5.19 -46.64
CA PHE A 164 -21.04 -5.58 -46.91
C PHE A 164 -21.15 -6.28 -48.26
N PRO A 165 -22.10 -7.22 -48.43
CA PRO A 165 -22.36 -7.86 -49.71
C PRO A 165 -22.77 -6.88 -50.81
N THR A 166 -23.26 -5.70 -50.43
CA THR A 166 -23.63 -4.62 -51.34
C THR A 166 -22.40 -3.92 -52.00
N GLY A 167 -21.21 -4.27 -51.55
CA GLY A 167 -19.96 -3.62 -51.99
C GLY A 167 -19.56 -2.41 -51.15
N LYS A 168 -20.34 -2.02 -50.13
CA LYS A 168 -19.97 -0.94 -49.19
C LYS A 168 -18.85 -1.44 -48.29
N ILE A 169 -17.79 -0.65 -48.12
CA ILE A 169 -16.61 -0.95 -47.32
C ILE A 169 -16.45 0.14 -46.28
N ILE A 170 -16.36 -0.22 -44.99
CA ILE A 170 -16.09 0.74 -43.91
C ILE A 170 -14.77 0.37 -43.23
N ARG A 171 -13.90 1.35 -43.02
CA ARG A 171 -12.62 1.16 -42.32
C ARG A 171 -12.47 2.14 -41.17
N LYS A 172 -11.88 1.64 -40.08
CA LYS A 172 -11.48 2.40 -38.89
C LYS A 172 -10.02 2.11 -38.60
N GLY A 173 -9.19 3.13 -38.36
CA GLY A 173 -7.79 2.87 -38.07
C GLY A 173 -6.94 4.12 -37.85
N ALA A 174 -5.62 3.89 -37.79
CA ALA A 174 -4.64 4.95 -37.62
C ALA A 174 -4.71 5.98 -38.80
N THR A 175 -4.53 7.25 -38.49
CA THR A 175 -4.71 8.35 -39.41
C THR A 175 -3.95 8.14 -40.72
N ASP A 176 -2.65 7.85 -40.65
CA ASP A 176 -1.78 7.60 -41.79
C ASP A 176 -2.26 6.40 -42.63
N ALA A 177 -2.58 5.28 -41.96
CA ALA A 177 -3.03 4.08 -42.65
C ALA A 177 -4.34 4.26 -43.43
N VAL A 178 -5.31 4.96 -42.82
CA VAL A 178 -6.59 5.26 -43.50
C VAL A 178 -6.40 6.25 -44.62
N ILE A 179 -5.56 7.26 -44.47
CA ILE A 179 -5.24 8.20 -45.52
C ILE A 179 -4.62 7.49 -46.74
N ASP A 180 -3.61 6.64 -46.50
CA ASP A 180 -2.96 5.88 -47.59
C ASP A 180 -3.94 4.97 -48.29
N TYR A 181 -4.81 4.29 -47.52
CA TYR A 181 -5.88 3.43 -48.07
C TYR A 181 -6.82 4.22 -48.97
N ILE A 182 -7.33 5.38 -48.55
CA ILE A 182 -8.26 6.22 -49.29
C ILE A 182 -7.62 6.77 -50.58
N GLN A 183 -6.36 7.21 -50.51
CA GLN A 183 -5.62 7.68 -51.68
C GLN A 183 -5.41 6.58 -52.73
N GLN A 184 -5.15 5.34 -52.30
CA GLN A 184 -5.07 4.16 -53.19
C GLN A 184 -6.40 3.84 -53.86
N GLN A 185 -7.52 4.19 -53.22
CA GLN A 185 -8.85 4.03 -53.78
C GLN A 185 -9.27 5.26 -54.67
N GLY A 186 -8.36 6.25 -54.85
CA GLY A 186 -8.64 7.45 -55.63
C GLY A 186 -9.48 8.51 -54.90
N GLY A 187 -9.65 8.36 -53.59
CA GLY A 187 -10.37 9.31 -52.74
C GLY A 187 -9.53 10.51 -52.32
N GLY A 188 -10.21 11.57 -51.92
CA GLY A 188 -9.57 12.80 -51.42
C GLY A 188 -9.48 12.86 -49.93
N VAL A 189 -8.49 13.54 -49.37
CA VAL A 189 -8.31 13.80 -47.94
C VAL A 189 -8.88 15.19 -47.60
N PRO A 190 -9.86 15.29 -46.69
CA PRO A 190 -10.42 16.56 -46.23
C PRO A 190 -9.37 17.46 -45.59
N ASN A 191 -9.42 18.78 -45.87
CA ASN A 191 -8.43 19.73 -45.35
C ASN A 191 -8.45 19.92 -43.84
N ASP A 192 -9.59 19.69 -43.21
CA ASP A 192 -9.81 19.79 -41.75
C ASP A 192 -9.39 18.53 -40.97
N LEU A 193 -9.24 17.39 -41.65
CA LEU A 193 -8.80 16.14 -41.02
C LEU A 193 -7.49 16.32 -40.23
N LYS A 194 -6.52 16.95 -40.85
CA LYS A 194 -5.21 17.17 -40.22
C LYS A 194 -5.31 18.05 -38.98
N ILE A 195 -6.12 19.09 -39.03
CA ILE A 195 -6.34 20.00 -37.89
C ILE A 195 -6.94 19.23 -36.74
N ILE A 196 -8.00 18.43 -36.99
CA ILE A 196 -8.68 17.60 -35.96
C ILE A 196 -7.72 16.59 -35.35
N THR A 197 -6.94 15.89 -36.18
CA THR A 197 -6.01 14.86 -35.67
C THR A 197 -4.83 15.44 -34.89
N ASP A 198 -4.32 16.60 -35.31
CA ASP A 198 -3.24 17.32 -34.64
C ASP A 198 -3.71 17.87 -33.27
N GLU A 199 -4.93 18.43 -33.21
CA GLU A 199 -5.55 18.87 -31.95
C GLU A 199 -5.70 17.71 -30.96
N ILE A 200 -6.25 16.57 -31.37
CA ILE A 200 -6.39 15.37 -30.54
C ILE A 200 -5.01 14.90 -30.03
N SER A 201 -4.04 14.84 -30.94
CA SER A 201 -2.69 14.38 -30.60
C SER A 201 -1.96 15.33 -29.64
N SER A 202 -2.20 16.63 -29.76
CA SER A 202 -1.58 17.66 -28.90
C SER A 202 -1.99 17.55 -27.43
N VAL A 203 -3.20 17.06 -27.19
CA VAL A 203 -3.72 16.80 -25.82
C VAL A 203 -3.52 15.35 -25.38
N GLY A 204 -2.67 14.58 -26.07
CA GLY A 204 -2.34 13.19 -25.73
C GLY A 204 -3.43 12.17 -26.07
N GLY A 205 -4.42 12.56 -26.85
CA GLY A 205 -5.43 11.66 -27.37
C GLY A 205 -4.94 10.84 -28.56
N THR A 206 -5.69 9.82 -28.91
CA THR A 206 -5.44 9.01 -30.11
C THR A 206 -6.56 9.22 -31.09
N PRO A 207 -6.28 9.76 -32.28
CA PRO A 207 -7.27 9.87 -33.35
C PRO A 207 -7.40 8.51 -34.06
N LEU A 208 -8.62 8.00 -34.18
CA LEU A 208 -8.97 6.92 -35.12
C LEU A 208 -9.83 7.49 -36.24
N VAL A 209 -9.34 7.40 -37.48
CA VAL A 209 -10.07 7.87 -38.64
C VAL A 209 -11.05 6.80 -39.09
N VAL A 210 -12.27 7.24 -39.47
CA VAL A 210 -13.33 6.40 -40.04
C VAL A 210 -13.56 6.80 -41.47
N SER A 211 -13.68 5.82 -42.38
CA SER A 211 -13.97 6.01 -43.79
C SER A 211 -15.03 5.05 -44.29
N GLU A 212 -15.79 5.47 -45.25
CA GLU A 212 -16.73 4.69 -46.04
C GLU A 212 -16.33 4.74 -47.52
N ASP A 213 -16.08 3.58 -48.12
CA ASP A 213 -15.56 3.42 -49.46
C ASP A 213 -14.29 4.29 -49.69
N SER A 214 -14.36 5.30 -50.53
CA SER A 214 -13.27 6.25 -50.84
C SER A 214 -13.40 7.62 -50.14
N LYS A 215 -14.34 7.74 -49.13
CA LYS A 215 -14.63 8.99 -48.42
C LYS A 215 -14.24 8.86 -46.94
N ILE A 216 -13.48 9.84 -46.43
CA ILE A 216 -13.24 9.99 -45.00
C ILE A 216 -14.46 10.65 -44.35
N LEU A 217 -15.00 10.07 -43.28
CA LEU A 217 -16.16 10.59 -42.58
C LEU A 217 -15.80 11.44 -41.37
N GLY A 218 -14.72 11.10 -40.65
CA GLY A 218 -14.32 11.84 -39.46
C GLY A 218 -13.35 11.06 -38.58
N VAL A 219 -13.26 11.52 -37.37
CA VAL A 219 -12.30 11.00 -36.37
C VAL A 219 -13.02 10.63 -35.09
N ILE A 220 -12.71 9.45 -34.56
CA ILE A 220 -13.03 9.07 -33.19
C ILE A 220 -11.88 9.52 -32.30
N TYR A 221 -12.17 10.39 -31.33
CA TYR A 221 -11.21 10.80 -30.32
C TYR A 221 -11.18 9.77 -29.19
N LEU A 222 -10.07 9.03 -29.07
CA LEU A 222 -9.84 8.14 -27.96
C LEU A 222 -9.00 8.85 -26.90
N LYS A 223 -9.47 8.83 -25.66
CA LYS A 223 -8.78 9.41 -24.50
C LYS A 223 -8.55 8.32 -23.46
N ASP A 224 -7.40 8.34 -22.79
CA ASP A 224 -7.15 7.53 -21.62
C ASP A 224 -7.97 8.08 -20.43
N THR A 225 -8.84 7.27 -19.87
CA THR A 225 -9.83 7.71 -18.89
C THR A 225 -9.30 7.51 -17.48
N ILE A 226 -9.43 8.54 -16.65
CA ILE A 226 -9.08 8.50 -15.23
C ILE A 226 -10.07 7.59 -14.49
N LYS A 227 -9.56 6.77 -13.57
CA LYS A 227 -10.39 5.91 -12.73
C LYS A 227 -11.25 6.77 -11.79
N PRO A 228 -12.51 6.40 -11.55
CA PRO A 228 -13.42 7.20 -10.72
C PRO A 228 -12.99 7.22 -9.25
N GLY A 229 -13.34 8.30 -8.53
CA GLY A 229 -13.10 8.42 -7.09
C GLY A 229 -11.67 8.80 -6.69
N LEU A 230 -10.76 9.07 -7.64
CA LEU A 230 -9.37 9.40 -7.32
C LEU A 230 -9.22 10.78 -6.66
N VAL A 231 -10.00 11.77 -7.10
CA VAL A 231 -9.90 13.17 -6.61
C VAL A 231 -10.12 13.23 -5.11
N GLU A 232 -11.20 12.60 -4.61
CA GLU A 232 -11.53 12.56 -3.20
C GLU A 232 -10.49 11.80 -2.39
N ARG A 233 -9.96 10.71 -2.95
CA ARG A 233 -8.97 9.90 -2.26
C ARG A 233 -7.60 10.56 -2.20
N PHE A 234 -7.18 11.24 -3.26
CA PHE A 234 -5.94 12.04 -3.22
C PHE A 234 -6.08 13.26 -2.30
N ALA A 235 -7.26 13.89 -2.25
CA ALA A 235 -7.53 14.93 -1.24
C ALA A 235 -7.35 14.39 0.19
N ARG A 236 -7.84 13.19 0.47
CA ARG A 236 -7.69 12.55 1.77
C ARG A 236 -6.24 12.16 2.10
N LEU A 237 -5.46 11.69 1.11
CA LEU A 237 -4.01 11.46 1.30
C LEU A 237 -3.29 12.76 1.65
N ARG A 238 -3.66 13.86 1.01
CA ARG A 238 -3.12 15.20 1.30
C ARG A 238 -3.46 15.67 2.72
N GLU A 239 -4.69 15.42 3.20
CA GLU A 239 -5.09 15.68 4.60
C GLU A 239 -4.27 14.86 5.60
N MET A 240 -3.80 13.67 5.20
CA MET A 240 -2.90 12.83 6.00
C MET A 240 -1.43 13.25 5.90
N GLY A 241 -1.12 14.32 5.15
CA GLY A 241 0.23 14.85 4.95
C GLY A 241 1.05 14.12 3.87
N ILE A 242 0.42 13.29 3.03
CA ILE A 242 1.08 12.51 1.99
C ILE A 242 1.03 13.29 0.68
N LYS A 243 2.22 13.56 0.11
CA LYS A 243 2.39 14.19 -1.20
C LYS A 243 2.21 13.17 -2.32
N THR A 244 1.44 13.51 -3.35
CA THR A 244 1.22 12.65 -4.52
C THR A 244 1.93 13.21 -5.77
N ILE A 245 2.69 12.36 -6.48
CA ILE A 245 3.45 12.72 -7.68
C ILE A 245 3.09 11.73 -8.79
N MET A 246 2.52 12.20 -9.89
CA MET A 246 2.29 11.40 -11.08
C MET A 246 3.53 11.38 -11.98
N CYS A 247 3.97 10.20 -12.43
CA CYS A 247 5.00 10.02 -13.44
C CYS A 247 4.37 9.52 -14.75
N THR A 248 4.68 10.14 -15.86
CA THR A 248 4.17 9.75 -17.17
C THR A 248 5.18 10.03 -18.28
N GLY A 249 5.19 9.18 -19.31
CA GLY A 249 5.94 9.42 -20.55
C GLY A 249 5.29 10.45 -21.48
N ASP A 250 4.10 10.97 -21.14
CA ASP A 250 3.40 11.97 -21.95
C ASP A 250 4.12 13.32 -21.96
N ASN A 251 3.77 14.16 -22.95
CA ASN A 251 4.23 15.54 -23.00
C ASN A 251 3.71 16.38 -21.81
N PRO A 252 4.34 17.52 -21.50
CA PRO A 252 3.98 18.33 -20.34
C PRO A 252 2.52 18.82 -20.32
N LEU A 253 1.94 19.11 -21.48
CA LEU A 253 0.56 19.60 -21.58
C LEU A 253 -0.44 18.51 -21.19
N THR A 254 -0.28 17.31 -21.73
CA THR A 254 -1.10 16.15 -21.40
C THR A 254 -0.94 15.76 -19.92
N ALA A 255 0.30 15.73 -19.45
CA ALA A 255 0.60 15.41 -18.03
C ALA A 255 -0.07 16.42 -17.09
N ALA A 256 -0.02 17.72 -17.39
CA ALA A 256 -0.67 18.76 -16.60
C ALA A 256 -2.19 18.57 -16.52
N THR A 257 -2.82 18.31 -17.68
CA THR A 257 -4.27 18.09 -17.75
C THR A 257 -4.70 16.89 -16.90
N ILE A 258 -4.02 15.76 -17.07
CA ILE A 258 -4.34 14.53 -16.30
C ILE A 258 -4.07 14.72 -14.81
N ALA A 259 -2.98 15.37 -14.43
CA ALA A 259 -2.65 15.65 -13.04
C ALA A 259 -3.72 16.52 -12.37
N GLN A 260 -4.20 17.54 -13.08
CA GLN A 260 -5.29 18.41 -12.60
C GLN A 260 -6.62 17.64 -12.49
N GLU A 261 -6.99 16.88 -13.50
CA GLU A 261 -8.22 16.07 -13.50
C GLU A 261 -8.20 14.98 -12.39
N ALA A 262 -7.04 14.33 -12.15
CA ALA A 262 -6.88 13.33 -11.12
C ALA A 262 -6.75 13.92 -9.71
N GLY A 263 -6.35 15.19 -9.59
CA GLY A 263 -6.16 15.88 -8.31
C GLY A 263 -4.87 15.54 -7.59
N VAL A 264 -3.80 15.11 -8.31
CA VAL A 264 -2.47 14.89 -7.72
C VAL A 264 -1.75 16.22 -7.46
N ASP A 265 -0.78 16.23 -6.52
CA ASP A 265 -0.10 17.45 -6.10
C ASP A 265 0.94 17.95 -7.11
N SER A 266 1.59 17.02 -7.82
CA SER A 266 2.59 17.33 -8.84
C SER A 266 2.73 16.23 -9.87
N TYR A 267 3.46 16.48 -10.95
CA TYR A 267 3.71 15.50 -12.00
C TYR A 267 5.12 15.64 -12.58
N ILE A 268 5.61 14.55 -13.18
CA ILE A 268 6.83 14.48 -13.97
C ILE A 268 6.43 13.97 -15.35
N ALA A 269 6.56 14.83 -16.36
CA ALA A 269 6.29 14.54 -17.77
C ALA A 269 7.53 13.98 -18.47
N GLU A 270 7.36 13.37 -19.66
CA GLU A 270 8.43 12.79 -20.48
C GLU A 270 9.35 11.84 -19.69
N CYS A 271 8.77 11.20 -18.66
CA CYS A 271 9.46 10.39 -17.67
C CYS A 271 9.91 9.06 -18.27
N LYS A 272 11.22 8.82 -18.26
CA LYS A 272 11.81 7.50 -18.58
C LYS A 272 11.86 6.62 -17.32
N PRO A 273 12.07 5.29 -17.45
CA PRO A 273 12.16 4.40 -16.30
C PRO A 273 13.22 4.84 -15.26
N GLU A 274 14.36 5.36 -15.72
CA GLU A 274 15.43 5.86 -14.84
C GLU A 274 15.02 7.11 -14.06
N ASP A 275 14.14 7.94 -14.63
CA ASP A 275 13.68 9.18 -13.98
C ASP A 275 12.71 8.87 -12.83
N LYS A 276 11.94 7.78 -12.91
CA LYS A 276 11.13 7.28 -11.79
C LYS A 276 12.00 6.91 -10.59
N ILE A 277 13.12 6.20 -10.84
CA ILE A 277 14.09 5.84 -9.79
C ILE A 277 14.75 7.09 -9.19
N LYS A 278 15.09 8.08 -10.04
CA LYS A 278 15.66 9.36 -9.56
C LYS A 278 14.66 10.10 -8.67
N ALA A 279 13.40 10.18 -9.09
CA ALA A 279 12.34 10.82 -8.30
C ALA A 279 12.20 10.18 -6.91
N ILE A 280 12.20 8.84 -6.83
CA ILE A 280 12.19 8.10 -5.56
C ILE A 280 13.41 8.47 -4.71
N LYS A 281 14.61 8.42 -5.29
CA LYS A 281 15.86 8.72 -4.57
C LYS A 281 15.95 10.16 -4.07
N VAL A 282 15.41 11.12 -4.80
CA VAL A 282 15.36 12.53 -4.37
C VAL A 282 14.52 12.65 -3.09
N GLU A 283 13.32 12.10 -3.06
CA GLU A 283 12.47 12.13 -1.87
C GLU A 283 13.08 11.32 -0.70
N GLN A 284 13.70 10.16 -0.98
CA GLN A 284 14.40 9.33 0.04
C GLN A 284 15.63 10.06 0.63
N ASN A 285 16.38 10.80 -0.16
CA ASN A 285 17.53 11.58 0.31
C ASN A 285 17.10 12.74 1.24
N ASP A 286 15.87 13.22 1.09
CA ASP A 286 15.26 14.19 2.01
C ASP A 286 14.73 13.52 3.30
N GLY A 287 15.00 12.24 3.50
CA GLY A 287 14.58 11.45 4.68
C GLY A 287 13.13 11.01 4.67
N LYS A 288 12.45 11.08 3.52
CA LYS A 288 11.05 10.69 3.37
C LYS A 288 10.90 9.22 3.02
N VAL A 289 9.83 8.61 3.50
CA VAL A 289 9.40 7.26 3.12
C VAL A 289 8.57 7.35 1.86
N VAL A 290 8.98 6.63 0.81
CA VAL A 290 8.39 6.73 -0.52
C VAL A 290 7.63 5.46 -0.88
N ALA A 291 6.34 5.62 -1.24
CA ALA A 291 5.56 4.58 -1.91
C ALA A 291 5.58 4.78 -3.43
N MET A 292 5.62 3.69 -4.18
CA MET A 292 5.51 3.66 -5.63
C MET A 292 4.42 2.69 -6.07
N THR A 293 3.56 3.12 -7.00
CA THR A 293 2.60 2.23 -7.65
C THR A 293 2.83 2.21 -9.16
N GLY A 294 2.71 1.03 -9.75
CA GLY A 294 2.85 0.84 -11.19
C GLY A 294 2.42 -0.56 -11.63
N ASP A 295 2.26 -0.76 -12.93
CA ASP A 295 1.81 -2.03 -13.52
C ASP A 295 2.74 -2.57 -14.62
N GLY A 296 3.64 -1.75 -15.16
CA GLY A 296 4.52 -2.09 -16.27
C GLY A 296 5.82 -2.77 -15.86
N THR A 297 6.42 -3.51 -16.81
CA THR A 297 7.81 -4.03 -16.66
C THR A 297 8.80 -2.88 -16.44
N ASN A 298 8.52 -1.71 -17.02
CA ASN A 298 9.33 -0.51 -16.87
C ASN A 298 9.30 0.06 -15.45
N ASP A 299 8.28 -0.30 -14.65
CA ASP A 299 8.13 0.13 -13.27
C ASP A 299 8.85 -0.77 -12.27
N ALA A 300 9.17 -2.01 -12.65
CA ALA A 300 9.77 -2.99 -11.76
C ALA A 300 11.01 -2.46 -11.00
N PRO A 301 11.98 -1.78 -11.63
CA PRO A 301 13.13 -1.22 -10.91
C PRO A 301 12.74 -0.11 -9.92
N ALA A 302 11.73 0.71 -10.25
CA ALA A 302 11.22 1.77 -9.38
C ALA A 302 10.43 1.19 -8.19
N LEU A 303 9.59 0.16 -8.43
CA LEU A 303 8.87 -0.57 -7.38
C LEU A 303 9.83 -1.23 -6.38
N ALA A 304 10.94 -1.81 -6.86
CA ALA A 304 11.97 -2.39 -6.00
C ALA A 304 12.79 -1.33 -5.23
N GLN A 305 12.96 -0.12 -5.77
CA GLN A 305 13.68 0.97 -5.13
C GLN A 305 12.88 1.65 -4.03
N ALA A 306 11.56 1.72 -4.17
CA ALA A 306 10.68 2.35 -3.20
C ALA A 306 10.66 1.61 -1.86
N ASP A 307 10.40 2.33 -0.76
CA ASP A 307 10.21 1.73 0.56
C ASP A 307 8.94 0.85 0.59
N VAL A 308 7.91 1.29 -0.15
CA VAL A 308 6.66 0.55 -0.36
C VAL A 308 6.36 0.50 -1.86
N GLY A 309 6.63 -0.63 -2.50
CA GLY A 309 6.27 -0.90 -3.90
C GLY A 309 4.93 -1.64 -4.00
N ILE A 310 3.97 -1.10 -4.72
CA ILE A 310 2.64 -1.70 -4.90
C ILE A 310 2.41 -1.95 -6.39
N ALA A 311 2.34 -3.20 -6.79
CA ALA A 311 2.00 -3.58 -8.14
C ALA A 311 0.49 -3.79 -8.31
N MET A 312 -0.04 -3.42 -9.47
CA MET A 312 -1.42 -3.72 -9.83
C MET A 312 -1.55 -5.18 -10.29
N ASN A 313 -2.68 -5.83 -10.01
CA ASN A 313 -2.92 -7.20 -10.48
C ASN A 313 -3.00 -7.31 -12.01
N SER A 314 -3.48 -6.27 -12.68
CA SER A 314 -3.42 -6.16 -14.15
C SER A 314 -2.00 -6.04 -14.69
N GLY A 315 -1.02 -5.76 -13.83
CA GLY A 315 0.36 -5.54 -14.19
C GLY A 315 1.13 -6.80 -14.56
N THR A 316 2.33 -6.58 -15.10
CA THR A 316 3.24 -7.64 -15.54
C THR A 316 3.80 -8.46 -14.37
N SER A 317 4.22 -9.71 -14.63
CA SER A 317 4.86 -10.56 -13.62
C SER A 317 6.10 -9.89 -13.02
N ALA A 318 6.89 -9.19 -13.85
CA ALA A 318 8.09 -8.48 -13.39
C ALA A 318 7.75 -7.36 -12.38
N ALA A 319 6.67 -6.60 -12.60
CA ALA A 319 6.21 -5.59 -11.65
C ALA A 319 5.76 -6.23 -10.32
N LYS A 320 5.00 -7.33 -10.39
CA LYS A 320 4.51 -8.04 -9.19
C LYS A 320 5.64 -8.66 -8.36
N GLU A 321 6.67 -9.21 -9.02
CA GLU A 321 7.84 -9.79 -8.34
C GLU A 321 8.75 -8.72 -7.71
N ALA A 322 8.82 -7.54 -8.32
CA ALA A 322 9.63 -6.43 -7.81
C ALA A 322 8.96 -5.68 -6.64
N ALA A 323 7.64 -5.70 -6.59
CA ALA A 323 6.86 -5.02 -5.56
C ALA A 323 6.86 -5.79 -4.24
N ASN A 324 6.66 -5.09 -3.12
CA ASN A 324 6.47 -5.73 -1.82
C ASN A 324 4.98 -5.83 -1.41
N MET A 325 4.08 -5.33 -2.25
CA MET A 325 2.63 -5.53 -2.17
C MET A 325 2.01 -5.68 -3.56
N VAL A 326 0.90 -6.41 -3.66
CA VAL A 326 0.11 -6.54 -4.89
C VAL A 326 -1.35 -6.21 -4.59
N ASP A 327 -1.89 -5.23 -5.28
CA ASP A 327 -3.31 -4.90 -5.24
C ASP A 327 -4.08 -5.76 -6.25
N LEU A 328 -4.92 -6.66 -5.76
CA LEU A 328 -5.65 -7.64 -6.56
C LEU A 328 -6.79 -7.03 -7.40
N ASP A 329 -7.31 -5.89 -7.00
CA ASP A 329 -8.39 -5.20 -7.72
C ASP A 329 -7.86 -4.21 -8.76
N SER A 330 -6.55 -3.97 -8.77
CA SER A 330 -5.91 -2.93 -9.61
C SER A 330 -6.54 -1.54 -9.40
N ASP A 331 -6.89 -1.24 -8.14
CA ASP A 331 -7.47 0.03 -7.73
C ASP A 331 -6.46 0.87 -6.94
N PRO A 332 -5.84 1.90 -7.55
CA PRO A 332 -4.82 2.71 -6.89
C PRO A 332 -5.35 3.45 -5.65
N THR A 333 -6.68 3.53 -5.49
CA THR A 333 -7.29 4.17 -4.32
C THR A 333 -7.11 3.36 -3.04
N LYS A 334 -6.79 2.07 -3.15
CA LYS A 334 -6.50 1.19 -2.00
C LYS A 334 -5.25 1.56 -1.21
N ILE A 335 -4.38 2.37 -1.79
CA ILE A 335 -3.23 2.91 -1.05
C ILE A 335 -3.68 3.64 0.23
N LEU A 336 -4.83 4.31 0.20
CA LEU A 336 -5.36 4.97 1.38
C LEU A 336 -5.63 3.97 2.51
N ASP A 337 -6.29 2.85 2.17
CA ASP A 337 -6.58 1.79 3.15
C ASP A 337 -5.29 1.16 3.67
N ILE A 338 -4.31 0.92 2.78
CA ILE A 338 -2.99 0.38 3.14
C ILE A 338 -2.26 1.31 4.12
N VAL A 339 -2.23 2.60 3.84
CA VAL A 339 -1.61 3.61 4.71
C VAL A 339 -2.33 3.71 6.06
N GLU A 340 -3.66 3.71 6.07
CA GLU A 340 -4.44 3.71 7.33
C GLU A 340 -4.14 2.47 8.18
N ILE A 341 -4.07 1.29 7.57
CA ILE A 341 -3.69 0.04 8.24
C ILE A 341 -2.26 0.14 8.77
N GLY A 342 -1.32 0.62 7.96
CA GLY A 342 0.07 0.84 8.37
C GLY A 342 0.18 1.76 9.58
N LYS A 343 -0.52 2.90 9.58
CA LYS A 343 -0.59 3.82 10.73
C LYS A 343 -1.16 3.15 11.98
N GLN A 344 -2.21 2.33 11.84
CA GLN A 344 -2.75 1.56 12.96
C GLN A 344 -1.74 0.57 13.55
N LEU A 345 -0.93 -0.07 12.69
CA LEU A 345 0.13 -0.99 13.14
C LEU A 345 1.25 -0.26 13.88
N LEU A 346 1.68 0.90 13.38
CA LEU A 346 2.69 1.73 14.04
C LEU A 346 2.23 2.17 15.43
N ILE A 347 0.97 2.60 15.56
CA ILE A 347 0.38 2.96 16.85
C ILE A 347 0.33 1.76 17.79
N ALA A 348 -0.16 0.60 17.31
CA ALA A 348 -0.23 -0.62 18.09
C ALA A 348 1.17 -1.07 18.54
N ARG A 349 2.16 -1.01 17.66
CA ARG A 349 3.56 -1.29 17.97
C ARG A 349 4.10 -0.37 19.06
N GLY A 350 3.88 0.95 18.93
CA GLY A 350 4.30 1.93 19.94
C GLY A 350 3.67 1.67 21.31
N ALA A 351 2.36 1.43 21.34
CA ALA A 351 1.61 1.12 22.57
C ALA A 351 2.10 -0.16 23.26
N LEU A 352 2.26 -1.25 22.50
CA LEU A 352 2.71 -2.53 23.04
C LEU A 352 4.20 -2.53 23.41
N THR A 353 5.03 -1.78 22.69
CA THR A 353 6.44 -1.58 23.08
C THR A 353 6.53 -0.82 24.41
N THR A 354 5.73 0.22 24.60
CA THR A 354 5.65 0.97 25.86
C THR A 354 5.21 0.09 27.00
N PHE A 355 4.17 -0.71 26.80
CA PHE A 355 3.72 -1.70 27.80
C PHE A 355 4.82 -2.70 28.15
N SER A 356 5.49 -3.28 27.15
CA SER A 356 6.56 -4.27 27.36
C SER A 356 7.73 -3.72 28.15
N ILE A 357 8.22 -2.51 27.78
CA ILE A 357 9.33 -1.88 28.49
C ILE A 357 8.95 -1.62 29.95
N ALA A 358 7.76 -1.06 30.17
CA ALA A 358 7.27 -0.79 31.53
C ALA A 358 7.12 -2.09 32.36
N ASN A 359 6.59 -3.14 31.74
CA ASN A 359 6.45 -4.47 32.34
C ASN A 359 7.81 -5.10 32.70
N ASP A 360 8.79 -4.99 31.80
CA ASP A 360 10.12 -5.56 32.04
C ASP A 360 10.86 -4.80 33.15
N ILE A 361 10.77 -3.48 33.19
CA ILE A 361 11.33 -2.66 34.26
C ILE A 361 10.66 -2.98 35.62
N ALA A 362 9.34 -3.12 35.64
CA ALA A 362 8.60 -3.41 36.88
C ALA A 362 9.01 -4.72 37.53
N LYS A 363 9.42 -5.74 36.76
CA LYS A 363 9.91 -7.02 37.27
C LYS A 363 11.21 -6.89 38.07
N TYR A 364 12.07 -5.96 37.75
CA TYR A 364 13.27 -5.69 38.57
C TYR A 364 12.91 -5.26 39.98
N PHE A 365 11.85 -4.47 40.14
CA PHE A 365 11.34 -4.05 41.45
C PHE A 365 10.64 -5.20 42.22
N ALA A 366 10.24 -6.25 41.49
CA ALA A 366 9.73 -7.50 42.13
C ALA A 366 10.87 -8.37 42.66
N ILE A 367 11.85 -8.65 41.81
CA ILE A 367 12.84 -9.70 41.99
C ILE A 367 14.04 -9.23 42.83
N ILE A 368 14.62 -8.08 42.50
CA ILE A 368 15.84 -7.59 43.17
C ILE A 368 15.62 -7.33 44.66
N PRO A 369 14.55 -6.63 45.12
CA PRO A 369 14.29 -6.45 46.55
C PRO A 369 14.07 -7.78 47.28
N ALA A 370 13.33 -8.71 46.69
CA ALA A 370 13.09 -10.03 47.29
C ALA A 370 14.40 -10.83 47.50
N MET A 371 15.37 -10.68 46.58
CA MET A 371 16.65 -11.39 46.68
C MET A 371 17.60 -10.82 47.73
N PHE A 372 17.61 -9.49 47.91
CA PHE A 372 18.64 -8.82 48.73
C PHE A 372 18.14 -8.29 50.04
N MET A 373 16.80 -8.32 50.32
CA MET A 373 16.25 -7.73 51.56
C MET A 373 16.79 -8.33 52.87
N LEU A 374 17.21 -9.59 52.85
CA LEU A 374 17.83 -10.23 54.03
C LEU A 374 19.26 -9.77 54.32
N ALA A 375 20.00 -9.46 53.25
CA ALA A 375 21.38 -8.98 53.33
C ALA A 375 21.48 -7.45 53.47
N ILE A 376 20.55 -6.73 52.83
CA ILE A 376 20.50 -5.28 52.81
C ILE A 376 19.08 -4.85 53.25
N PRO A 377 18.80 -4.72 54.56
CA PRO A 377 17.47 -4.41 55.07
C PRO A 377 16.86 -3.10 54.51
N GLN A 378 17.69 -2.15 54.09
CA GLN A 378 17.24 -0.87 53.52
C GLN A 378 16.49 -1.06 52.18
N ILE A 379 16.75 -2.15 51.44
CA ILE A 379 16.06 -2.49 50.20
C ILE A 379 14.60 -2.90 50.44
N HIS A 380 14.22 -3.22 51.66
CA HIS A 380 12.83 -3.58 52.00
C HIS A 380 11.83 -2.51 51.55
N VAL A 381 12.21 -1.24 51.57
CA VAL A 381 11.36 -0.14 51.09
C VAL A 381 10.97 -0.31 49.62
N LEU A 382 11.80 -1.00 48.83
CA LEU A 382 11.53 -1.27 47.41
C LEU A 382 10.74 -2.58 47.19
N ASN A 383 10.55 -3.39 48.24
CA ASN A 383 9.74 -4.61 48.13
C ASN A 383 8.23 -4.31 48.22
N ILE A 384 7.77 -3.50 47.28
CA ILE A 384 6.36 -3.02 47.19
C ILE A 384 5.40 -4.21 47.05
N MET A 385 5.79 -5.24 46.32
CA MET A 385 4.94 -6.46 46.13
C MET A 385 4.90 -7.38 47.36
N ASN A 386 5.81 -7.21 48.29
CA ASN A 386 5.93 -8.06 49.48
C ASN A 386 5.88 -9.55 49.13
N LEU A 387 6.81 -9.99 48.26
CA LEU A 387 6.92 -11.39 47.81
C LEU A 387 7.54 -12.27 48.92
N ALA A 388 7.10 -13.52 48.99
CA ALA A 388 7.39 -14.39 50.15
C ALA A 388 8.86 -14.78 50.22
N THR A 389 9.47 -15.25 49.13
CA THR A 389 10.85 -15.71 49.06
C THR A 389 11.51 -15.32 47.74
N PRO A 390 12.86 -15.26 47.64
CA PRO A 390 13.55 -15.08 46.39
C PRO A 390 13.16 -16.10 45.30
N SER A 391 13.01 -17.38 45.70
CA SER A 391 12.65 -18.47 44.79
C SER A 391 11.23 -18.30 44.25
N SER A 392 10.27 -17.97 45.16
CA SER A 392 8.88 -17.74 44.76
C SER A 392 8.76 -16.49 43.86
N ALA A 393 9.51 -15.44 44.14
CA ALA A 393 9.53 -14.22 43.34
C ALA A 393 9.98 -14.47 41.88
N ILE A 394 11.08 -15.20 41.69
CA ILE A 394 11.63 -15.55 40.36
C ILE A 394 10.65 -16.47 39.62
N LEU A 395 10.14 -17.52 40.29
CA LEU A 395 9.22 -18.49 39.69
C LEU A 395 7.90 -17.81 39.28
N SER A 396 7.35 -16.95 40.14
CA SER A 396 6.12 -16.19 39.86
C SER A 396 6.30 -15.24 38.71
N ALA A 397 7.45 -14.58 38.58
CA ALA A 397 7.76 -13.72 37.45
C ALA A 397 7.93 -14.48 36.12
N LEU A 398 8.52 -15.69 36.16
CA LEU A 398 8.61 -16.58 34.98
C LEU A 398 7.22 -17.07 34.54
N ILE A 399 6.38 -17.50 35.45
CA ILE A 399 4.99 -17.93 35.17
C ILE A 399 4.19 -16.76 34.63
N PHE A 400 4.34 -15.57 35.23
CA PHE A 400 3.69 -14.36 34.74
C PHE A 400 4.08 -14.05 33.28
N ASN A 401 5.37 -14.16 32.91
CA ASN A 401 5.82 -14.00 31.53
C ASN A 401 5.19 -15.00 30.58
N ALA A 402 5.10 -16.28 31.01
CA ALA A 402 4.50 -17.31 30.19
C ALA A 402 2.99 -17.10 29.95
N ILE A 403 2.32 -16.38 30.84
CA ILE A 403 0.88 -16.07 30.74
C ILE A 403 0.66 -14.77 29.98
N ILE A 404 1.42 -13.70 30.29
CA ILE A 404 1.15 -12.36 29.74
C ILE A 404 1.41 -12.28 28.24
N ILE A 405 2.43 -12.98 27.73
CA ILE A 405 2.76 -12.99 26.30
C ILE A 405 1.59 -13.51 25.45
N PRO A 406 1.04 -14.73 25.70
CA PRO A 406 -0.13 -15.21 24.98
C PRO A 406 -1.38 -14.32 25.13
N LEU A 407 -1.56 -13.67 26.29
CA LEU A 407 -2.69 -12.76 26.51
C LEU A 407 -2.55 -11.44 25.70
N LEU A 408 -1.33 -10.96 25.48
CA LEU A 408 -1.08 -9.75 24.68
C LEU A 408 -1.18 -9.99 23.18
N ILE A 409 -0.99 -11.22 22.68
CA ILE A 409 -1.10 -11.54 21.25
C ILE A 409 -2.47 -11.18 20.67
N PRO A 410 -3.62 -11.62 21.24
CA PRO A 410 -4.94 -11.22 20.74
C PRO A 410 -5.17 -9.70 20.78
N LEU A 411 -4.60 -9.01 21.79
CA LEU A 411 -4.66 -7.55 21.87
C LEU A 411 -3.86 -6.89 20.74
N ALA A 412 -2.67 -7.41 20.46
CA ALA A 412 -1.84 -7.00 19.33
C ALA A 412 -2.55 -7.22 17.99
N MET A 413 -3.16 -8.36 17.80
CA MET A 413 -3.92 -8.71 16.60
C MET A 413 -5.17 -7.84 16.42
N LYS A 414 -5.87 -7.47 17.51
CA LYS A 414 -7.03 -6.57 17.46
C LYS A 414 -6.62 -5.16 17.03
N GLY A 415 -5.41 -4.73 17.38
CA GLY A 415 -4.86 -3.40 17.08
C GLY A 415 -5.60 -2.25 17.75
N VAL A 416 -5.10 -1.05 17.48
CA VAL A 416 -5.67 0.20 17.97
C VAL A 416 -6.39 0.89 16.81
N LYS A 417 -7.60 1.41 17.02
CA LYS A 417 -8.30 2.18 15.99
C LYS A 417 -7.54 3.48 15.70
N TYR A 418 -7.22 3.71 14.44
CA TYR A 418 -6.67 4.99 14.02
C TYR A 418 -7.72 6.11 14.21
N LYS A 419 -7.33 7.14 14.92
CA LYS A 419 -8.07 8.40 14.98
C LYS A 419 -7.08 9.48 14.57
N PRO A 420 -7.39 10.30 13.56
CA PRO A 420 -6.55 11.45 13.21
C PRO A 420 -6.45 12.37 14.43
N GLN A 421 -5.33 12.36 15.11
CA GLN A 421 -5.06 13.20 16.28
C GLN A 421 -3.60 13.67 16.22
N HIS A 422 -3.31 14.81 16.84
CA HIS A 422 -1.95 15.27 17.04
C HIS A 422 -1.09 14.20 17.74
N SER A 423 0.12 13.96 17.23
CA SER A 423 1.07 12.96 17.73
C SER A 423 1.30 13.04 19.25
N ASP A 424 1.33 14.26 19.82
CA ASP A 424 1.56 14.47 21.26
C ASP A 424 0.43 13.93 22.13
N LYS A 425 -0.83 14.10 21.72
CA LYS A 425 -1.98 13.56 22.45
C LYS A 425 -2.00 12.02 22.41
N MET A 426 -1.63 11.46 21.28
CA MET A 426 -1.55 10.00 21.11
C MET A 426 -0.40 9.42 21.93
N LEU A 427 0.76 10.05 21.94
CA LEU A 427 1.89 9.66 22.76
C LEU A 427 1.53 9.69 24.26
N THR A 428 0.94 10.78 24.73
CA THR A 428 0.50 10.93 26.13
C THR A 428 -0.52 9.86 26.52
N HIS A 429 -1.51 9.60 25.66
CA HIS A 429 -2.49 8.53 25.89
C HIS A 429 -1.83 7.14 25.97
N ASN A 430 -0.94 6.84 25.05
CA ASN A 430 -0.22 5.57 25.03
C ASN A 430 0.68 5.40 26.27
N MET A 431 1.38 6.44 26.68
CA MET A 431 2.19 6.41 27.91
C MET A 431 1.32 6.23 29.18
N LEU A 432 0.19 6.90 29.26
CA LEU A 432 -0.69 6.75 30.43
C LEU A 432 -1.37 5.37 30.46
N VAL A 433 -1.95 4.91 29.35
CA VAL A 433 -2.72 3.66 29.34
C VAL A 433 -1.78 2.45 29.33
N TYR A 434 -0.85 2.39 28.40
CA TYR A 434 0.02 1.23 28.22
C TYR A 434 1.26 1.26 29.12
N GLY A 435 1.83 2.44 29.38
CA GLY A 435 2.95 2.57 30.31
C GLY A 435 2.50 2.26 31.75
N LEU A 436 1.45 2.91 32.23
CA LEU A 436 0.91 2.63 33.57
C LEU A 436 0.37 1.21 33.67
N GLY A 437 -0.35 0.73 32.66
CA GLY A 437 -0.82 -0.66 32.58
C GLY A 437 0.33 -1.67 32.61
N GLY A 438 1.44 -1.36 31.90
CA GLY A 438 2.65 -2.18 31.89
C GLY A 438 3.36 -2.25 33.24
N VAL A 439 3.25 -1.19 34.07
CA VAL A 439 3.74 -1.22 35.46
C VAL A 439 2.78 -1.98 36.37
N ILE A 440 1.49 -1.71 36.32
CA ILE A 440 0.49 -2.27 37.24
C ILE A 440 0.30 -3.78 37.02
N ALA A 441 0.28 -4.24 35.75
CA ALA A 441 0.01 -5.63 35.43
C ALA A 441 0.99 -6.64 36.09
N PRO A 442 2.32 -6.45 36.06
CA PRO A 442 3.24 -7.35 36.74
C PRO A 442 3.12 -7.23 38.27
N PHE A 443 2.87 -6.04 38.86
CA PHE A 443 2.70 -5.88 40.28
C PHE A 443 1.52 -6.74 40.81
N ILE A 444 0.40 -6.70 40.10
CA ILE A 444 -0.79 -7.50 40.47
C ILE A 444 -0.58 -8.97 40.09
N GLY A 445 -0.17 -9.24 38.85
CA GLY A 445 -0.08 -10.61 38.34
C GLY A 445 0.96 -11.44 39.02
N ILE A 446 2.17 -10.93 39.26
CA ILE A 446 3.23 -11.65 39.99
C ILE A 446 2.80 -11.88 41.43
N LYS A 447 2.16 -10.90 42.09
CA LYS A 447 1.69 -11.07 43.46
C LYS A 447 0.61 -12.17 43.61
N ILE A 448 -0.34 -12.21 42.68
CA ILE A 448 -1.37 -13.25 42.65
C ILE A 448 -0.73 -14.64 42.48
N ILE A 449 0.23 -14.76 41.59
CA ILE A 449 0.95 -16.02 41.36
C ILE A 449 1.78 -16.40 42.57
N ASP A 450 2.47 -15.45 43.22
CA ASP A 450 3.27 -15.65 44.40
C ASP A 450 2.43 -16.22 45.56
N LEU A 451 1.20 -15.71 45.77
CA LEU A 451 0.27 -16.22 46.77
C LEU A 451 -0.09 -17.69 46.56
N ILE A 452 -0.02 -18.18 45.33
CA ILE A 452 -0.30 -19.60 45.02
C ILE A 452 0.99 -20.43 45.08
N ILE A 453 2.09 -19.90 44.57
CA ILE A 453 3.36 -20.63 44.43
C ILE A 453 4.13 -20.72 45.75
N ALA A 454 4.14 -19.65 46.56
CA ALA A 454 4.90 -19.65 47.82
C ALA A 454 4.49 -20.77 48.81
N PRO A 455 3.21 -21.05 49.06
CA PRO A 455 2.81 -22.18 49.87
C PRO A 455 3.25 -23.53 49.29
N LEU A 456 3.18 -23.69 47.96
CA LEU A 456 3.60 -24.94 47.31
C LEU A 456 5.10 -25.18 47.43
N LEU A 457 5.92 -24.13 47.24
CA LEU A 457 7.36 -24.21 47.46
C LEU A 457 7.71 -24.56 48.90
N HIS A 458 7.02 -23.95 49.86
CA HIS A 458 7.22 -24.26 51.29
C HIS A 458 6.90 -25.72 51.61
N MET A 459 5.89 -26.34 50.99
CA MET A 459 5.53 -27.76 51.18
C MET A 459 6.62 -28.72 50.67
N ILE A 460 7.40 -28.32 49.65
CA ILE A 460 8.51 -29.12 49.08
C ILE A 460 9.88 -28.73 49.61
N GLY A 461 9.94 -27.85 50.63
CA GLY A 461 11.17 -27.48 51.32
C GLY A 461 12.05 -26.46 50.57
N LEU A 462 11.48 -25.65 49.70
CA LEU A 462 12.15 -24.62 48.91
C LEU A 462 11.70 -23.21 49.29
#